data_44afc299f66a43f3169b3c0cbb941b30
#
_entry.id   44afc299f66a43f3169b3c0cbb941b30
#
_cell.length_a   1.000
_cell.length_b   1.000
_cell.length_c   1.000
_cell.angle_alpha   90.00
_cell.angle_beta   90.00
_cell.angle_gamma   90.00
#
_symmetry.space_group_name_H-M   'P 1'
#
loop_
_entity.id
_entity.type
_entity.pdbx_description
1 polymer ?
#
loop_
_entity_poly.entity_id
_entity_poly.type
_entity_poly.pdbx_seq_one_letter_code
_entity_poly.pdbx_strand_id
1 'polypeptide(L)'
;MNSTLVRQRYALNASVFVVVRRGDDILLLRRANTGWNDGQWSLPAGGHDGGETLEQAAARELREETGIEAHAHDMRLIHLLHARAGDHGGEWLGMFFLATPWRGDPAIVESGKHDGLGSFPLHALPETLIGYTRQGLQLGLQGTAYSTFGW
;
A
#
# COMPACT_ATOMS: atom_id res chain seq x y z
N MET A 1 43.80 10.91 -12.97
CA MET A 1 42.34 10.65 -13.06
C MET A 1 41.76 10.53 -11.65
N ASN A 2 40.93 11.45 -11.31
CA ASN A 2 40.20 11.34 -10.03
C ASN A 2 39.05 10.39 -10.20
N SER A 3 39.21 9.14 -9.75
CA SER A 3 38.06 8.27 -9.58
C SER A 3 37.24 8.84 -8.43
N THR A 4 36.10 9.46 -8.73
CA THR A 4 35.15 9.84 -7.72
C THR A 4 34.59 8.53 -7.17
N LEU A 5 35.04 8.13 -5.98
CA LEU A 5 34.45 7.00 -5.28
C LEU A 5 33.02 7.41 -4.92
N VAL A 6 32.09 7.00 -5.74
CA VAL A 6 30.65 7.13 -5.41
C VAL A 6 30.41 6.21 -4.23
N ARG A 7 30.19 6.80 -3.07
CA ARG A 7 29.85 6.04 -1.86
C ARG A 7 28.55 5.27 -2.11
N GLN A 8 28.64 3.95 -2.10
CA GLN A 8 27.47 3.10 -2.17
C GLN A 8 26.65 3.25 -0.89
N ARG A 9 25.40 3.67 -1.05
CA ARG A 9 24.48 3.83 0.09
C ARG A 9 23.55 2.64 0.14
N TYR A 10 23.04 2.33 1.33
CA TYR A 10 22.00 1.33 1.51
C TYR A 10 20.75 1.76 0.78
N ALA A 11 20.18 0.85 -0.02
CA ALA A 11 18.99 1.13 -0.82
C ALA A 11 17.78 0.42 -0.20
N LEU A 12 16.67 1.12 -0.15
CA LEU A 12 15.39 0.62 0.35
C LEU A 12 14.40 0.58 -0.81
N ASN A 13 13.70 -0.55 -0.94
CA ASN A 13 12.56 -0.63 -1.82
C ASN A 13 11.38 0.17 -1.21
N ALA A 14 10.62 0.81 -2.08
CA ALA A 14 9.43 1.56 -1.70
C ALA A 14 8.18 0.87 -2.26
N SER A 15 7.16 0.77 -1.43
CA SER A 15 5.83 0.30 -1.82
C SER A 15 4.79 1.35 -1.46
N VAL A 16 3.74 1.44 -2.26
CA VAL A 16 2.62 2.33 -2.02
C VAL A 16 1.40 1.52 -1.60
N PHE A 17 0.64 2.06 -0.66
CA PHE A 17 -0.61 1.49 -0.16
C PHE A 17 -1.68 2.56 -0.30
N VAL A 18 -2.86 2.19 -0.79
CA VAL A 18 -3.90 3.17 -1.07
C VAL A 18 -5.12 2.92 -0.19
N VAL A 19 -5.47 3.93 0.59
CA VAL A 19 -6.67 3.91 1.44
C VAL A 19 -7.81 4.54 0.66
N VAL A 20 -8.81 3.73 0.37
CA VAL A 20 -10.07 4.16 -0.23
C VAL A 20 -11.15 3.96 0.81
N ARG A 21 -11.77 5.05 1.24
CA ARG A 21 -12.82 4.98 2.25
C ARG A 21 -14.14 5.55 1.72
N ARG A 22 -15.22 4.93 2.20
CA ARG A 22 -16.57 5.42 2.05
C ARG A 22 -17.17 5.48 3.46
N GLY A 23 -17.24 6.68 4.03
CA GLY A 23 -17.51 6.83 5.46
C GLY A 23 -16.40 6.17 6.28
N ASP A 24 -16.76 5.23 7.16
CA ASP A 24 -15.79 4.48 7.98
C ASP A 24 -15.39 3.12 7.35
N ASP A 25 -15.91 2.81 6.17
CA ASP A 25 -15.58 1.56 5.49
C ASP A 25 -14.33 1.71 4.63
N ILE A 26 -13.46 0.72 4.72
CA ILE A 26 -12.19 0.66 4.01
C ILE A 26 -12.25 -0.44 2.97
N LEU A 27 -11.83 -0.13 1.75
CA LEU A 27 -11.74 -1.10 0.66
C LEU A 27 -10.51 -1.98 0.85
N LEU A 28 -10.72 -3.28 0.88
CA LEU A 28 -9.66 -4.28 0.98
C LEU A 28 -9.76 -5.32 -0.13
N LEU A 29 -8.61 -5.88 -0.49
CA LEU A 29 -8.46 -6.98 -1.42
C LEU A 29 -7.85 -8.17 -0.70
N ARG A 30 -8.32 -9.40 -1.01
CA ARG A 30 -7.70 -10.61 -0.49
C ARG A 30 -6.73 -11.19 -1.51
N ARG A 31 -5.51 -11.46 -1.07
CA ARG A 31 -4.44 -11.98 -1.91
C ARG A 31 -4.65 -13.45 -2.24
N ALA A 32 -4.28 -13.82 -3.48
CA ALA A 32 -4.35 -15.20 -3.95
C ALA A 32 -3.31 -15.45 -5.04
N ASN A 33 -2.78 -16.65 -5.07
CA ASN A 33 -1.88 -17.14 -6.13
C ASN A 33 -0.59 -16.31 -6.32
N THR A 34 -0.17 -15.57 -5.32
CA THR A 34 1.05 -14.74 -5.39
C THR A 34 2.26 -15.43 -4.77
N GLY A 35 2.04 -16.43 -3.93
CA GLY A 35 3.08 -17.06 -3.12
C GLY A 35 3.47 -16.24 -1.89
N TRP A 36 2.76 -15.13 -1.65
CA TRP A 36 3.07 -14.21 -0.56
C TRP A 36 1.79 -13.73 0.11
N ASN A 37 1.65 -14.00 1.41
CA ASN A 37 0.47 -13.62 2.21
C ASN A 37 -0.87 -13.98 1.56
N ASP A 38 -0.93 -15.07 0.80
CA ASP A 38 -2.16 -15.50 0.16
C ASP A 38 -3.22 -15.87 1.20
N GLY A 39 -4.47 -15.52 0.92
CA GLY A 39 -5.58 -15.67 1.85
C GLY A 39 -5.71 -14.53 2.86
N GLN A 40 -4.74 -13.60 2.89
CA GLN A 40 -4.80 -12.43 3.76
C GLN A 40 -5.32 -11.21 3.02
N TRP A 41 -5.96 -10.33 3.78
CA TRP A 41 -6.48 -9.07 3.27
C TRP A 41 -5.39 -8.00 3.27
N SER A 42 -5.47 -7.10 2.32
CA SER A 42 -4.56 -5.96 2.15
C SER A 42 -5.29 -4.78 1.55
N LEU A 43 -4.69 -3.61 1.66
CA LEU A 43 -5.06 -2.47 0.84
C LEU A 43 -4.61 -2.70 -0.61
N PRO A 44 -5.21 -2.01 -1.60
CA PRO A 44 -4.57 -1.87 -2.90
C PRO A 44 -3.15 -1.36 -2.72
N ALA A 45 -2.18 -2.06 -3.29
CA ALA A 45 -0.77 -1.79 -3.03
C ALA A 45 0.11 -2.32 -4.15
N GLY A 46 1.32 -1.79 -4.25
CA GLY A 46 2.32 -2.31 -5.16
C GLY A 46 3.66 -1.61 -5.01
N GLY A 47 4.67 -2.18 -5.64
CA GLY A 47 6.01 -1.64 -5.65
C GLY A 47 6.15 -0.39 -6.51
N HIS A 48 7.04 0.50 -6.10
CA HIS A 48 7.45 1.64 -6.90
C HIS A 48 8.57 1.18 -7.85
N ASP A 49 8.34 1.33 -9.15
CA ASP A 49 9.26 0.82 -10.18
C ASP A 49 10.21 1.89 -10.73
N GLY A 50 10.17 3.10 -10.19
CA GLY A 50 10.93 4.23 -10.71
C GLY A 50 10.25 4.91 -11.90
N GLY A 51 10.72 6.10 -12.25
CA GLY A 51 10.20 6.85 -13.39
C GLY A 51 8.83 7.50 -13.18
N GLU A 52 8.30 7.44 -11.97
CA GLU A 52 7.01 8.02 -11.57
C GLU A 52 7.14 8.55 -10.14
N THR A 53 6.30 9.50 -9.77
CA THR A 53 6.20 9.91 -8.36
C THR A 53 5.50 8.84 -7.55
N LEU A 54 5.63 8.89 -6.22
CA LEU A 54 4.93 7.95 -5.35
C LEU A 54 3.40 8.10 -5.47
N GLU A 55 2.90 9.31 -5.64
CA GLU A 55 1.48 9.57 -5.87
C GLU A 55 1.00 8.99 -7.20
N GLN A 56 1.82 9.07 -8.24
CA GLN A 56 1.54 8.45 -9.53
C GLN A 56 1.50 6.93 -9.42
N ALA A 57 2.44 6.34 -8.67
CA ALA A 57 2.46 4.91 -8.39
C ALA A 57 1.19 4.48 -7.65
N ALA A 58 0.76 5.24 -6.64
CA ALA A 58 -0.46 4.96 -5.88
C ALA A 58 -1.70 4.99 -6.78
N ALA A 59 -1.84 6.00 -7.63
CA ALA A 59 -2.96 6.10 -8.57
C ALA A 59 -2.95 4.95 -9.57
N ARG A 60 -1.80 4.58 -10.09
CA ARG A 60 -1.63 3.48 -11.03
C ARG A 60 -2.02 2.14 -10.40
N GLU A 61 -1.49 1.83 -9.23
CA GLU A 61 -1.79 0.57 -8.53
C GLU A 61 -3.28 0.46 -8.19
N LEU A 62 -3.89 1.55 -7.73
CA LEU A 62 -5.32 1.58 -7.43
C LEU A 62 -6.15 1.21 -8.65
N ARG A 63 -5.84 1.79 -9.80
CA ARG A 63 -6.54 1.53 -11.06
C ARG A 63 -6.29 0.09 -11.54
N GLU A 64 -5.06 -0.37 -11.50
CA GLU A 64 -4.69 -1.72 -11.97
C GLU A 64 -5.36 -2.82 -11.16
N GLU A 65 -5.49 -2.63 -9.85
CA GLU A 65 -6.02 -3.65 -8.95
C GLU A 65 -7.54 -3.60 -8.79
N THR A 66 -8.14 -2.40 -8.83
CA THR A 66 -9.56 -2.22 -8.48
C THR A 66 -10.40 -1.53 -9.53
N GLY A 67 -9.79 -0.91 -10.53
CA GLY A 67 -10.50 -0.07 -11.51
C GLY A 67 -10.89 1.30 -10.99
N ILE A 68 -10.65 1.59 -9.72
CA ILE A 68 -10.93 2.92 -9.15
C ILE A 68 -9.96 3.94 -9.70
N GLU A 69 -10.50 5.12 -10.03
CA GLU A 69 -9.72 6.23 -10.52
C GLU A 69 -9.59 7.33 -9.46
N ALA A 70 -8.37 7.78 -9.27
CA ALA A 70 -8.03 8.97 -8.51
C ALA A 70 -6.83 9.63 -9.19
N HIS A 71 -6.76 10.95 -9.16
CA HIS A 71 -5.61 11.66 -9.69
C HIS A 71 -4.44 11.60 -8.71
N ALA A 72 -3.22 11.66 -9.23
CA ALA A 72 -2.04 11.68 -8.38
C ALA A 72 -2.07 12.83 -7.37
N HIS A 73 -2.56 14.01 -7.78
CA HIS A 73 -2.68 15.17 -6.87
C HIS A 73 -3.76 15.03 -5.80
N ASP A 74 -4.63 14.02 -5.90
CA ASP A 74 -5.64 13.70 -4.89
C ASP A 74 -5.15 12.63 -3.90
N MET A 75 -3.92 12.18 -4.07
CA MET A 75 -3.26 11.25 -3.14
C MET A 75 -2.58 12.03 -2.02
N ARG A 76 -3.03 11.81 -0.80
CA ARG A 76 -2.47 12.45 0.39
C ARG A 76 -1.69 11.43 1.20
N LEU A 77 -0.40 11.68 1.41
CA LEU A 77 0.41 10.82 2.27
C LEU A 77 -0.05 10.97 3.72
N ILE A 78 -0.48 9.86 4.32
CA ILE A 78 -0.95 9.83 5.71
C ILE A 78 -0.02 9.06 6.64
N HIS A 79 0.88 8.23 6.11
CA HIS A 79 1.79 7.45 6.96
C HIS A 79 2.99 6.94 6.18
N LEU A 80 4.15 6.97 6.82
CA LEU A 80 5.37 6.31 6.37
C LEU A 80 5.70 5.17 7.34
N LEU A 81 5.76 3.96 6.80
CA LEU A 81 6.12 2.77 7.56
C LEU A 81 7.52 2.32 7.17
N HIS A 82 8.43 2.21 8.13
CA HIS A 82 9.73 1.58 7.92
C HIS A 82 9.65 0.14 8.43
N ALA A 83 9.57 -0.79 7.51
CA ALA A 83 9.34 -2.19 7.84
C ALA A 83 10.62 -3.01 7.69
N ARG A 84 10.75 -3.99 8.55
CA ARG A 84 11.69 -5.09 8.42
C ARG A 84 10.88 -6.37 8.50
N ALA A 85 10.19 -6.67 7.41
CA ALA A 85 9.28 -7.80 7.31
C ALA A 85 9.14 -8.16 5.84
N GLY A 86 8.89 -9.40 5.57
CA GLY A 86 8.63 -9.84 4.22
C GLY A 86 9.40 -11.10 3.87
N ASP A 87 9.14 -11.63 2.68
CA ASP A 87 9.75 -12.84 2.14
C ASP A 87 11.26 -12.81 2.16
N HIS A 88 11.81 -11.64 1.99
CA HIS A 88 13.25 -11.46 1.81
C HIS A 88 13.96 -11.03 3.09
N GLY A 89 13.23 -10.91 4.22
CA GLY A 89 13.79 -10.47 5.49
C GLY A 89 14.44 -9.09 5.45
N GLY A 90 14.21 -8.35 4.37
CA GLY A 90 14.83 -7.05 4.13
C GLY A 90 14.00 -5.89 4.68
N GLU A 91 14.63 -4.73 4.67
CA GLU A 91 13.97 -3.47 5.01
C GLU A 91 13.30 -2.87 3.78
N TRP A 92 12.17 -2.22 4.01
CA TRP A 92 11.47 -1.49 2.95
C TRP A 92 10.65 -0.36 3.55
N LEU A 93 10.23 0.57 2.70
CA LEU A 93 9.38 1.70 3.08
C LEU A 93 7.99 1.51 2.48
N GLY A 94 6.97 1.66 3.33
CA GLY A 94 5.57 1.68 2.91
C GLY A 94 5.03 3.09 3.00
N MET A 95 4.55 3.62 1.88
CA MET A 95 3.87 4.92 1.84
C MET A 95 2.37 4.70 1.73
N PHE A 96 1.63 5.13 2.76
CA PHE A 96 0.18 5.00 2.83
C PHE A 96 -0.45 6.30 2.35
N PHE A 97 -1.22 6.22 1.28
CA PHE A 97 -1.91 7.36 0.69
C PHE A 97 -3.41 7.24 0.88
N LEU A 98 -4.05 8.32 1.29
CA LEU A 98 -5.50 8.44 1.26
C LEU A 98 -5.92 9.05 -0.09
N ALA A 99 -6.71 8.31 -0.86
CA ALA A 99 -7.26 8.80 -2.12
C ALA A 99 -8.54 9.58 -1.84
N THR A 100 -8.54 10.88 -2.08
CA THR A 100 -9.71 11.73 -1.89
C THR A 100 -9.64 12.98 -2.78
N PRO A 101 -10.60 13.17 -3.73
CA PRO A 101 -11.68 12.25 -4.06
C PRO A 101 -11.23 11.06 -4.92
N TRP A 102 -12.12 10.11 -5.06
CA TRP A 102 -11.96 8.98 -5.96
C TRP A 102 -13.29 8.69 -6.64
N ARG A 103 -13.27 7.95 -7.76
CA ARG A 103 -14.47 7.60 -8.52
C ARG A 103 -14.38 6.19 -9.09
N GLY A 104 -15.53 5.65 -9.44
CA GLY A 104 -15.66 4.33 -10.03
C GLY A 104 -16.22 3.31 -9.04
N ASP A 105 -16.58 2.15 -9.57
CA ASP A 105 -17.03 1.02 -8.77
C ASP A 105 -15.89 0.02 -8.64
N PRO A 106 -15.48 -0.32 -7.41
CA PRO A 106 -14.38 -1.26 -7.22
C PRO A 106 -14.73 -2.65 -7.76
N ALA A 107 -13.75 -3.27 -8.40
CA ALA A 107 -13.83 -4.63 -8.90
C ALA A 107 -12.48 -5.32 -8.75
N ILE A 108 -12.46 -6.64 -8.81
CA ILE A 108 -11.20 -7.38 -8.91
C ILE A 108 -10.79 -7.35 -10.38
N VAL A 109 -9.75 -6.55 -10.69
CA VAL A 109 -9.22 -6.43 -12.05
C VAL A 109 -8.15 -7.49 -12.31
N GLU A 110 -7.27 -7.72 -11.33
CA GLU A 110 -6.22 -8.72 -11.41
C GLU A 110 -6.66 -10.02 -10.72
N SER A 111 -7.57 -10.75 -11.36
CA SER A 111 -8.19 -11.97 -10.79
C SER A 111 -7.19 -13.10 -10.53
N GLY A 112 -6.01 -13.05 -11.16
CA GLY A 112 -4.91 -13.98 -10.88
C GLY A 112 -4.20 -13.74 -9.57
N LYS A 113 -4.36 -12.54 -8.97
CA LYS A 113 -3.67 -12.12 -7.74
C LYS A 113 -4.59 -11.87 -6.56
N HIS A 114 -5.88 -11.69 -6.81
CA HIS A 114 -6.89 -11.39 -5.80
C HIS A 114 -8.13 -12.25 -6.01
N ASP A 115 -8.65 -12.80 -4.94
CA ASP A 115 -9.88 -13.62 -4.97
C ASP A 115 -10.98 -13.07 -4.05
N GLY A 116 -10.77 -11.92 -3.44
CA GLY A 116 -11.73 -11.26 -2.58
C GLY A 116 -11.65 -9.76 -2.67
N LEU A 117 -12.79 -9.10 -2.58
CA LEU A 117 -12.94 -7.66 -2.56
C LEU A 117 -14.04 -7.35 -1.56
N GLY A 118 -13.80 -6.40 -0.65
CA GLY A 118 -14.80 -6.02 0.33
C GLY A 118 -14.53 -4.67 0.94
N SER A 119 -15.59 -4.08 1.50
CA SER A 119 -15.50 -2.89 2.33
C SER A 119 -15.73 -3.28 3.77
N PHE A 120 -14.82 -2.87 4.65
CA PHE A 120 -14.83 -3.26 6.07
C PHE A 120 -14.82 -2.03 6.94
N PRO A 121 -15.68 -1.97 7.98
CA PRO A 121 -15.64 -0.88 8.94
C PRO A 121 -14.29 -0.82 9.65
N LEU A 122 -13.81 0.37 9.95
CA LEU A 122 -12.54 0.56 10.67
C LEU A 122 -12.51 -0.17 12.03
N HIS A 123 -13.66 -0.28 12.69
CA HIS A 123 -13.78 -0.97 13.98
C HIS A 123 -13.97 -2.47 13.85
N ALA A 124 -14.08 -3.00 12.64
CA ALA A 124 -14.31 -4.43 12.36
C ALA A 124 -13.50 -4.90 11.14
N LEU A 125 -12.24 -4.53 11.07
CA LEU A 125 -11.34 -5.01 10.04
C LEU A 125 -11.12 -6.52 10.16
N PRO A 126 -10.94 -7.25 9.06
CA PRO A 126 -10.77 -8.70 9.12
C PRO A 126 -9.51 -9.07 9.92
N GLU A 127 -9.61 -10.15 10.71
CA GLU A 127 -8.48 -10.64 11.52
C GLU A 127 -7.27 -11.00 10.66
N THR A 128 -7.52 -11.45 9.44
CA THR A 128 -6.48 -11.81 8.48
C THR A 128 -5.98 -10.64 7.64
N LEU A 129 -6.24 -9.41 8.05
CA LEU A 129 -5.57 -8.24 7.48
C LEU A 129 -4.08 -8.31 7.82
N ILE A 130 -3.23 -8.13 6.82
CA ILE A 130 -1.77 -8.17 6.98
C ILE A 130 -1.35 -7.18 8.06
N GLY A 131 -0.49 -7.62 9.01
CA GLY A 131 -0.15 -6.84 10.21
C GLY A 131 0.45 -5.47 9.93
N TYR A 132 1.40 -5.37 9.00
CA TYR A 132 2.00 -4.07 8.66
C TYR A 132 1.01 -3.16 7.93
N THR A 133 0.09 -3.73 7.16
CA THR A 133 -0.98 -2.97 6.50
C THR A 133 -1.95 -2.40 7.54
N ARG A 134 -2.35 -3.22 8.51
CA ARG A 134 -3.19 -2.77 9.62
C ARG A 134 -2.55 -1.60 10.37
N GLN A 135 -1.28 -1.73 10.70
CA GLN A 135 -0.58 -0.70 11.46
C GLN A 135 -0.53 0.62 10.71
N GLY A 136 -0.11 0.61 9.45
CA GLY A 136 -0.03 1.82 8.64
C GLY A 136 -1.38 2.47 8.40
N LEU A 137 -2.41 1.67 8.16
CA LEU A 137 -3.78 2.15 7.98
C LEU A 137 -4.30 2.83 9.25
N GLN A 138 -4.24 2.15 10.38
CA GLN A 138 -4.79 2.66 11.64
C GLN A 138 -4.04 3.90 12.13
N LEU A 139 -2.71 3.85 12.15
CA LEU A 139 -1.90 4.99 12.58
C LEU A 139 -2.01 6.17 11.64
N GLY A 140 -2.02 5.91 10.33
CA GLY A 140 -2.16 6.98 9.33
C GLY A 140 -3.48 7.73 9.46
N LEU A 141 -4.59 7.01 9.65
CA LEU A 141 -5.90 7.63 9.85
C LEU A 141 -6.02 8.35 11.20
N GLN A 142 -5.19 8.00 12.18
CA GLN A 142 -5.10 8.70 13.48
C GLN A 142 -4.21 9.94 13.43
N GLY A 143 -3.55 10.21 12.30
CA GLY A 143 -2.65 11.35 12.16
C GLY A 143 -1.21 11.09 12.58
N THR A 144 -0.83 9.85 12.84
CA THR A 144 0.56 9.48 13.12
C THR A 144 1.34 9.40 11.82
N ALA A 145 2.40 10.17 11.70
CA ALA A 145 3.13 10.31 10.44
C ALA A 145 4.05 9.14 10.12
N TYR A 146 4.59 8.47 11.13
CA TYR A 146 5.66 7.49 10.96
C TYR A 146 5.60 6.40 12.03
N SER A 147 5.92 5.17 11.63
CA SER A 147 6.15 4.07 12.55
C SER A 147 7.11 3.04 11.96
N THR A 148 7.57 2.13 12.80
CA THR A 148 8.39 0.98 12.41
C THR A 148 7.61 -0.31 12.63
N PHE A 149 7.97 -1.34 11.86
CA PHE A 149 7.33 -2.65 11.96
C PHE A 149 8.37 -3.75 11.76
N GLY A 150 8.38 -4.76 12.64
CA GLY A 150 9.24 -5.93 12.50
C GLY A 150 10.67 -5.78 13.04
N TRP A 151 10.89 -4.79 13.85
CA TRP A 151 12.19 -4.51 14.47
C TRP A 151 12.32 -5.09 15.86
#